data_6e7387480c0dc8152f93bf514a5b37dd
#
_entry.id   6e7387480c0dc8152f93bf514a5b37dd
#
_cell.length_a   1.000
_cell.length_b   1.000
_cell.length_c   1.000
_cell.angle_alpha   90.00
_cell.angle_beta   90.00
_cell.angle_gamma   90.00
#
_symmetry.space_group_name_H-M   'P 1'
#
loop_
_entity.id
_entity.type
_entity.pdbx_description
1 polymer ?
#
loop_
_entity_poly.entity_id
_entity_poly.type
_entity_poly.pdbx_seq_one_letter_code
_entity_poly.pdbx_strand_id
1 'polypeptide(L)'
;MIERELDIPTADGAMNSFVVHPEEGGPHPVVLFYMDAPGKREALHDMARRIAAVGHFVVLPNLYYRKTREFSMVRTEEGMARMFAMMGHLSNRLVVEDTRALLDFVDAQPQADASRIGALGYCMSGPFVLAAAAHYPDRLR
;
A
#
# COMPACT_ATOMS: atom_id res chain seq x y z
N MET A 1 2.31 1.44 -19.58
CA MET A 1 2.13 1.30 -18.12
C MET A 1 1.07 0.25 -17.86
N ILE A 2 1.36 -0.72 -17.02
CA ILE A 2 0.41 -1.77 -16.62
C ILE A 2 -0.22 -1.36 -15.29
N GLU A 3 -1.54 -1.34 -15.23
CA GLU A 3 -2.30 -1.04 -14.02
C GLU A 3 -3.24 -2.19 -13.71
N ARG A 4 -3.34 -2.58 -12.44
CA ARG A 4 -4.23 -3.65 -11.99
C ARG A 4 -4.87 -3.28 -10.65
N GLU A 5 -6.16 -3.50 -10.54
CA GLU A 5 -6.85 -3.59 -9.26
C GLU A 5 -6.99 -5.07 -8.93
N LEU A 6 -6.48 -5.49 -7.78
CA LEU A 6 -6.50 -6.89 -7.40
C LEU A 6 -6.60 -7.06 -5.88
N ASP A 7 -6.91 -8.26 -5.45
CA ASP A 7 -7.00 -8.61 -4.04
C ASP A 7 -5.75 -9.37 -3.62
N ILE A 8 -5.08 -8.87 -2.58
CA ILE A 8 -3.95 -9.57 -1.97
C ILE A 8 -4.48 -10.34 -0.76
N PRO A 9 -4.32 -11.67 -0.73
CA PRO A 9 -4.80 -12.45 0.41
C PRO A 9 -4.01 -12.15 1.67
N THR A 10 -4.70 -11.99 2.78
CA THR A 10 -4.12 -11.81 4.10
C THR A 10 -4.76 -12.78 5.09
N ALA A 11 -4.22 -12.88 6.30
CA ALA A 11 -4.84 -13.68 7.35
C ALA A 11 -6.25 -13.19 7.73
N ASP A 12 -6.56 -11.91 7.49
CA ASP A 12 -7.82 -11.28 7.89
C ASP A 12 -8.77 -11.02 6.71
N GLY A 13 -8.43 -11.48 5.51
CA GLY A 13 -9.28 -11.31 4.33
C GLY A 13 -8.53 -10.84 3.10
N ALA A 14 -9.28 -10.34 2.13
CA ALA A 14 -8.75 -9.85 0.86
C ALA A 14 -8.46 -8.34 0.93
N MET A 15 -7.21 -7.97 0.78
CA MET A 15 -6.76 -6.58 0.80
C MET A 15 -6.72 -6.05 -0.63
N ASN A 16 -7.76 -5.30 -1.01
CA ASN A 16 -7.82 -4.73 -2.36
C ASN A 16 -6.72 -3.69 -2.54
N SER A 17 -6.00 -3.81 -3.64
CA SER A 17 -4.79 -3.04 -3.89
C SER A 17 -4.71 -2.56 -5.33
N PHE A 18 -4.12 -1.40 -5.51
CA PHE A 18 -3.76 -0.87 -6.82
C PHE A 18 -2.28 -1.17 -7.08
N VAL A 19 -2.00 -1.77 -8.23
CA VAL A 19 -0.63 -2.14 -8.64
C VAL A 19 -0.35 -1.50 -9.99
N VAL A 20 0.78 -0.81 -10.10
CA VAL A 20 1.18 -0.17 -11.34
C VAL A 20 2.69 -0.29 -11.54
N HIS A 21 3.09 -0.58 -12.78
CA HIS A 21 4.51 -0.73 -13.14
C HIS A 21 4.71 -0.47 -14.63
N PRO A 22 5.95 -0.17 -15.08
CA PRO A 22 6.24 -0.08 -16.49
C PRO A 22 6.00 -1.41 -17.21
N GLU A 23 5.61 -1.33 -18.47
CA GLU A 23 5.33 -2.52 -19.30
C GLU A 23 6.62 -3.28 -19.64
N GLU A 24 7.69 -2.54 -19.90
CA GLU A 24 8.97 -3.10 -20.35
C GLU A 24 10.09 -2.83 -19.36
N GLY A 25 11.21 -3.53 -19.54
CA GLY A 25 12.46 -3.26 -18.84
C GLY A 25 12.57 -3.82 -17.41
N GLY A 26 11.66 -4.72 -17.03
CA GLY A 26 11.68 -5.33 -15.70
C GLY A 26 12.73 -6.43 -15.51
N PRO A 27 12.83 -7.03 -14.30
CA PRO A 27 12.03 -6.69 -13.13
C PRO A 27 12.42 -5.33 -12.52
N HIS A 28 11.44 -4.64 -11.95
CA HIS A 28 11.61 -3.28 -11.43
C HIS A 28 11.73 -3.28 -9.91
N PRO A 29 12.54 -2.37 -9.32
CA PRO A 29 12.54 -2.18 -7.88
C PRO A 29 11.14 -1.82 -7.38
N VAL A 30 10.82 -2.27 -6.19
CA VAL A 30 9.48 -2.20 -5.63
C VAL A 30 9.33 -1.03 -4.68
N VAL A 31 8.18 -0.37 -4.75
CA VAL A 31 7.75 0.60 -3.74
C VAL A 31 6.43 0.14 -3.15
N LEU A 32 6.43 -0.14 -1.85
CA LEU A 32 5.21 -0.33 -1.08
C LEU A 32 4.72 1.06 -0.66
N PHE A 33 3.59 1.47 -1.21
CA PHE A 33 3.03 2.79 -0.98
C PHE A 33 1.86 2.68 0.00
N TYR A 34 2.12 3.05 1.26
CA TYR A 34 1.09 3.06 2.31
C TYR A 34 0.27 4.34 2.23
N MET A 35 -1.04 4.19 2.19
CA MET A 35 -1.99 5.27 2.01
C MET A 35 -2.01 6.25 3.19
N ASP A 36 -2.54 7.46 2.94
CA ASP A 36 -2.88 8.43 3.98
C ASP A 36 -4.25 8.13 4.60
N ALA A 37 -4.68 8.95 5.56
CA ALA A 37 -5.95 8.74 6.26
C ALA A 37 -7.20 8.84 5.36
N PRO A 38 -7.26 9.74 4.37
CA PRO A 38 -8.36 9.71 3.40
C PRO A 38 -8.46 8.42 2.57
N GLY A 39 -7.40 7.65 2.51
CA GLY A 39 -7.41 6.30 1.98
C GLY A 39 -7.09 6.16 0.50
N LYS A 40 -7.08 4.92 0.04
CA LYS A 40 -6.83 4.56 -1.35
C LYS A 40 -7.88 5.21 -2.26
N ARG A 41 -7.42 6.04 -3.16
CA ARG A 41 -8.27 6.83 -4.07
C ARG A 41 -7.47 7.30 -5.27
N GLU A 42 -8.14 7.92 -6.25
CA GLU A 42 -7.51 8.32 -7.51
C GLU A 42 -6.31 9.26 -7.32
N ALA A 43 -6.34 10.16 -6.35
CA ALA A 43 -5.19 11.02 -6.07
C ALA A 43 -3.93 10.19 -5.73
N LEU A 44 -4.08 9.13 -4.95
CA LEU A 44 -2.97 8.23 -4.64
C LEU A 44 -2.61 7.33 -5.81
N HIS A 45 -3.59 6.91 -6.63
CA HIS A 45 -3.30 6.18 -7.86
C HIS A 45 -2.42 7.01 -8.80
N ASP A 46 -2.69 8.32 -8.93
CA ASP A 46 -1.86 9.22 -9.73
C ASP A 46 -0.43 9.33 -9.19
N MET A 47 -0.28 9.41 -7.87
CA MET A 47 1.05 9.40 -7.25
C MET A 47 1.79 8.10 -7.54
N ALA A 48 1.10 6.97 -7.41
CA ALA A 48 1.67 5.65 -7.74
C ALA A 48 2.11 5.57 -9.21
N ARG A 49 1.30 6.09 -10.14
CA ARG A 49 1.65 6.14 -11.57
C ARG A 49 2.91 6.95 -11.82
N ARG A 50 3.08 8.09 -11.13
CA ARG A 50 4.30 8.92 -11.25
C ARG A 50 5.54 8.18 -10.75
N ILE A 51 5.42 7.44 -9.66
CA ILE A 51 6.52 6.62 -9.12
C ILE A 51 6.85 5.49 -10.10
N ALA A 52 5.83 4.84 -10.63
CA ALA A 52 6.03 3.77 -11.62
C ALA A 52 6.66 4.30 -12.92
N ALA A 53 6.31 5.52 -13.34
CA ALA A 53 6.83 6.12 -14.56
C ALA A 53 8.36 6.32 -14.55
N VAL A 54 8.97 6.38 -13.37
CA VAL A 54 10.44 6.45 -13.25
C VAL A 54 11.08 5.09 -12.97
N GLY A 55 10.36 4.00 -13.21
CA GLY A 55 10.92 2.66 -13.24
C GLY A 55 10.68 1.80 -12.01
N HIS A 56 9.54 1.95 -11.33
CA HIS A 56 9.23 1.17 -10.14
C HIS A 56 7.98 0.31 -10.29
N PHE A 57 7.98 -0.81 -9.59
CA PHE A 57 6.80 -1.63 -9.38
C PHE A 57 6.13 -1.15 -8.08
N VAL A 58 4.95 -0.53 -8.18
CA VAL A 58 4.29 0.12 -7.05
C VAL A 58 3.08 -0.67 -6.60
N VAL A 59 2.97 -0.92 -5.30
CA VAL A 59 1.82 -1.56 -4.68
C VAL A 59 1.20 -0.59 -3.67
N LEU A 60 -0.05 -0.22 -3.90
CA LEU A 60 -0.83 0.69 -3.04
C LEU A 60 -2.01 -0.08 -2.44
N PRO A 61 -1.88 -0.62 -1.22
CA PRO A 61 -2.95 -1.37 -0.60
C PRO A 61 -3.99 -0.46 0.05
N ASN A 62 -5.24 -0.95 0.11
CA ASN A 62 -6.26 -0.40 0.97
C ASN A 62 -6.06 -0.94 2.39
N LEU A 63 -5.48 -0.15 3.27
CA LEU A 63 -5.23 -0.58 4.66
C LEU A 63 -6.51 -0.68 5.49
N TYR A 64 -7.61 -0.11 5.02
CA TYR A 64 -8.91 -0.22 5.69
C TYR A 64 -9.69 -1.49 5.30
N TYR A 65 -9.10 -2.42 4.58
CA TYR A 65 -9.79 -3.57 3.99
C TYR A 65 -10.57 -4.44 5.00
N ARG A 66 -10.13 -4.47 6.25
CA ARG A 66 -10.86 -5.22 7.30
C ARG A 66 -12.25 -4.66 7.57
N LYS A 67 -12.46 -3.38 7.27
CA LYS A 67 -13.71 -2.65 7.55
C LYS A 67 -14.46 -2.26 6.29
N THR A 68 -13.75 -1.87 5.23
CA THR A 68 -14.38 -1.44 3.98
C THR A 68 -13.44 -1.60 2.80
N ARG A 69 -13.98 -1.95 1.65
CA ARG A 69 -13.21 -2.00 0.40
C ARG A 69 -13.06 -0.63 -0.23
N GLU A 70 -14.00 0.27 0.03
CA GLU A 70 -13.95 1.64 -0.48
C GLU A 70 -14.27 2.60 0.67
N PHE A 71 -13.42 3.59 0.80
CA PHE A 71 -13.61 4.65 1.77
C PHE A 71 -13.46 5.99 1.07
N SER A 72 -14.47 6.84 1.21
CA SER A 72 -14.43 8.22 0.70
C SER A 72 -14.56 9.19 1.86
N MET A 73 -13.54 10.01 2.05
CA MET A 73 -13.57 11.05 3.05
C MET A 73 -14.40 12.22 2.55
N VAL A 74 -15.41 12.60 3.31
CA VAL A 74 -16.22 13.78 3.05
C VAL A 74 -15.79 14.88 4.03
N ARG A 75 -15.57 16.09 3.52
CA ARG A 75 -15.10 17.22 4.32
C ARG A 75 -16.23 17.87 5.11
N THR A 76 -16.82 17.10 5.99
CA THR A 76 -17.82 17.51 6.95
C THR A 76 -17.38 17.02 8.33
N GLU A 77 -18.03 17.51 9.39
CA GLU A 77 -17.75 17.04 10.75
C GLU A 77 -17.97 15.52 10.87
N GLU A 78 -19.07 15.01 10.29
CA GLU A 78 -19.34 13.57 10.26
C GLU A 78 -18.33 12.79 9.44
N GLY A 79 -17.93 13.32 8.28
CA GLY A 79 -16.92 12.69 7.41
C GLY A 79 -15.57 12.61 8.07
N MET A 80 -15.16 13.64 8.80
CA MET A 80 -13.92 13.65 9.58
C MET A 80 -13.99 12.64 10.72
N ALA A 81 -15.12 12.58 11.42
CA ALA A 81 -15.31 11.61 12.51
C ALA A 81 -15.22 10.16 11.99
N ARG A 82 -15.79 9.87 10.82
CA ARG A 82 -15.67 8.54 10.20
C ARG A 82 -14.23 8.21 9.82
N MET A 83 -13.48 9.18 9.29
CA MET A 83 -12.08 8.99 8.98
C MET A 83 -11.27 8.65 10.23
N PHE A 84 -11.45 9.40 11.32
CA PHE A 84 -10.78 9.10 12.59
C PHE A 84 -11.18 7.74 13.15
N ALA A 85 -12.43 7.33 13.00
CA ALA A 85 -12.88 6.00 13.40
C ALA A 85 -12.19 4.91 12.58
N MET A 86 -12.02 5.09 11.26
CA MET A 86 -11.28 4.15 10.42
C MET A 86 -9.81 4.07 10.83
N MET A 87 -9.16 5.20 11.07
CA MET A 87 -7.79 5.24 11.57
C MET A 87 -7.63 4.46 12.89
N GLY A 88 -8.62 4.56 13.77
CA GLY A 88 -8.63 3.87 15.06
C GLY A 88 -8.68 2.35 14.98
N HIS A 89 -9.05 1.78 13.84
CA HIS A 89 -9.00 0.33 13.60
C HIS A 89 -7.63 -0.18 13.18
N LEU A 90 -6.68 0.71 12.87
CA LEU A 90 -5.33 0.36 12.46
C LEU A 90 -4.37 0.45 13.63
N SER A 91 -3.31 -0.34 13.57
CA SER A 91 -2.18 -0.30 14.50
C SER A 91 -0.90 -0.67 13.74
N ASN A 92 0.24 -0.36 14.33
CA ASN A 92 1.53 -0.79 13.77
C ASN A 92 1.56 -2.31 13.59
N ARG A 93 1.06 -3.06 14.57
CA ARG A 93 1.02 -4.53 14.51
C ARG A 93 0.22 -5.04 13.31
N LEU A 94 -0.98 -4.50 13.09
CA LEU A 94 -1.82 -4.92 11.98
C LEU A 94 -1.18 -4.60 10.62
N VAL A 95 -0.58 -3.41 10.49
CA VAL A 95 0.07 -3.02 9.23
C VAL A 95 1.34 -3.82 8.99
N VAL A 96 2.08 -4.18 10.03
CA VAL A 96 3.22 -5.11 9.90
C VAL A 96 2.77 -6.49 9.39
N GLU A 97 1.66 -7.01 9.90
CA GLU A 97 1.06 -8.26 9.39
C GLU A 97 0.64 -8.11 7.91
N ASP A 98 0.03 -6.98 7.55
CA ASP A 98 -0.34 -6.70 6.16
C ASP A 98 0.90 -6.61 5.27
N THR A 99 1.98 -6.06 5.78
CA THR A 99 3.26 -5.96 5.07
C THR A 99 3.78 -7.35 4.69
N ARG A 100 3.60 -8.35 5.55
CA ARG A 100 3.95 -9.73 5.22
C ARG A 100 3.23 -10.20 3.96
N ALA A 101 1.93 -9.94 3.89
CA ALA A 101 1.14 -10.30 2.71
C ALA A 101 1.61 -9.55 1.46
N LEU A 102 1.99 -8.27 1.59
CA LEU A 102 2.56 -7.48 0.49
C LEU A 102 3.88 -8.08 0.00
N LEU A 103 4.76 -8.48 0.90
CA LEU A 103 6.05 -9.10 0.56
C LEU A 103 5.83 -10.44 -0.17
N ASP A 104 4.93 -11.28 0.32
CA ASP A 104 4.59 -12.55 -0.32
C ASP A 104 4.01 -12.30 -1.74
N PHE A 105 3.17 -11.28 -1.89
CA PHE A 105 2.64 -10.90 -3.20
C PHE A 105 3.76 -10.49 -4.16
N VAL A 106 4.65 -9.62 -3.72
CA VAL A 106 5.78 -9.12 -4.52
C VAL A 106 6.71 -10.26 -4.95
N ASP A 107 6.98 -11.20 -4.04
CA ASP A 107 7.83 -12.37 -4.31
C ASP A 107 7.30 -13.22 -5.48
N ALA A 108 6.00 -13.19 -5.70
CA ALA A 108 5.34 -13.96 -6.77
C ALA A 108 5.19 -13.18 -8.10
N GLN A 109 5.62 -11.91 -8.15
CA GLN A 109 5.42 -11.07 -9.34
C GLN A 109 6.66 -11.07 -10.23
N PRO A 110 6.55 -11.54 -11.50
CA PRO A 110 7.71 -11.59 -12.40
C PRO A 110 8.30 -10.21 -12.70
N GLN A 111 7.50 -9.15 -12.70
CA GLN A 111 7.92 -7.79 -13.00
C GLN A 111 8.48 -7.03 -11.81
N ALA A 112 8.46 -7.63 -10.63
CA ALA A 112 8.95 -7.02 -9.40
C ALA A 112 10.33 -7.59 -9.02
N ASP A 113 11.27 -6.72 -8.73
CA ASP A 113 12.55 -7.12 -8.16
C ASP A 113 12.44 -7.13 -6.63
N ALA A 114 12.10 -8.28 -6.07
CA ALA A 114 11.90 -8.46 -4.64
C ALA A 114 13.17 -8.31 -3.80
N SER A 115 14.34 -8.17 -4.42
CA SER A 115 15.60 -7.88 -3.74
C SER A 115 15.79 -6.39 -3.47
N ARG A 116 14.97 -5.53 -4.07
CA ARG A 116 15.05 -4.08 -3.96
C ARG A 116 13.68 -3.50 -3.64
N ILE A 117 13.33 -3.48 -2.36
CA ILE A 117 12.02 -3.02 -1.88
C ILE A 117 12.21 -1.81 -0.98
N GLY A 118 11.61 -0.70 -1.37
CA GLY A 118 11.45 0.47 -0.52
C GLY A 118 9.99 0.65 -0.11
N ALA A 119 9.76 1.50 0.86
CA ALA A 119 8.42 1.83 1.32
C ALA A 119 8.29 3.33 1.50
N LEU A 120 7.11 3.84 1.23
CA LEU A 120 6.78 5.23 1.55
C LEU A 120 5.36 5.31 2.13
N GLY A 121 5.12 6.34 2.90
CA GLY A 121 3.82 6.59 3.48
C GLY A 121 3.73 8.02 3.96
N TYR A 122 2.53 8.57 3.89
CA TYR A 122 2.26 9.93 4.31
C TYR A 122 1.28 9.95 5.47
N CYS A 123 1.36 11.00 6.30
CA CYS A 123 0.39 11.28 7.36
C CYS A 123 0.27 10.09 8.32
N MET A 124 -0.91 9.46 8.38
CA MET A 124 -1.19 8.28 9.19
C MET A 124 -0.17 7.16 9.02
N SER A 125 0.33 6.96 7.80
CA SER A 125 1.18 5.82 7.46
C SER A 125 2.68 6.05 7.70
N GLY A 126 3.09 7.24 8.12
CA GLY A 126 4.49 7.48 8.49
C GLY A 126 5.01 6.48 9.53
N PRO A 127 4.35 6.33 10.68
CA PRO A 127 4.72 5.32 11.67
C PRO A 127 4.65 3.89 11.14
N PHE A 128 3.71 3.58 10.25
CA PHE A 128 3.54 2.24 9.68
C PHE A 128 4.75 1.85 8.82
N VAL A 129 5.26 2.78 8.02
CA VAL A 129 6.48 2.54 7.22
C VAL A 129 7.68 2.24 8.12
N LEU A 130 7.85 3.02 9.19
CA LEU A 130 8.94 2.79 10.14
C LEU A 130 8.80 1.45 10.85
N ALA A 131 7.59 1.09 11.27
CA ALA A 131 7.33 -0.19 11.92
C ALA A 131 7.59 -1.38 10.97
N ALA A 132 7.17 -1.26 9.72
CA ALA A 132 7.41 -2.29 8.71
C ALA A 132 8.91 -2.46 8.43
N ALA A 133 9.64 -1.36 8.26
CA ALA A 133 11.09 -1.39 8.04
C ALA A 133 11.85 -1.98 9.23
N ALA A 134 11.42 -1.64 10.45
CA ALA A 134 12.03 -2.19 11.66
C ALA A 134 11.77 -3.68 11.84
N HIS A 135 10.59 -4.17 11.40
CA HIS A 135 10.23 -5.57 11.51
C HIS A 135 10.84 -6.43 10.39
N TYR A 136 11.01 -5.86 9.19
CA TYR A 136 11.57 -6.54 8.02
C TYR A 136 12.85 -5.86 7.51
N PRO A 137 13.90 -5.73 8.37
CA PRO A 137 15.09 -4.96 8.00
C PRO A 137 15.88 -5.55 6.83
N ASP A 138 15.74 -6.85 6.58
CA ASP A 138 16.40 -7.53 5.46
C ASP A 138 15.64 -7.39 4.14
N ARG A 139 14.41 -6.90 4.19
CA ARG A 139 13.54 -6.80 3.01
C ARG A 139 13.29 -5.34 2.60
N LEU A 140 13.09 -4.43 3.54
CA LEU A 140 12.79 -3.01 3.30
C LEU A 140 14.04 -2.15 3.56
N ARG A 141 14.30 -1.24 2.61
CA ARG A 141 15.47 -0.36 2.65
C ARG A 141 15.10 1.10 2.40
#